data_49b356cef1ab625975fc5e4d83c14e3b
#
_entry.id   49b356cef1ab625975fc5e4d83c14e3b
#
_cell.length_a   1.000
_cell.length_b   1.000
_cell.length_c   1.000
_cell.angle_alpha   90.00
_cell.angle_beta   90.00
_cell.angle_gamma   90.00
#
_symmetry.space_group_name_H-M   'P 1'
#
loop_
_entity.id
_entity.type
_entity.pdbx_description
1 polymer ?
#
loop_
_entity_poly.entity_id
_entity_poly.type
_entity_poly.pdbx_seq_one_letter_code
_entity_poly.pdbx_strand_id
1 'polypeptide(L)'
;CALPILPCAFNRQSLARRFLIVLAGPVANFLLAIALYWIVFVSGIPGLRPVIGGVAPATPAAEAQLAPGDIILKVGAVNVATWQDARWTLLQAAVDRKPISLEVQNERGELHWRKLDLSGLKAEALDGDFLAALGFARLQPPLVPVIGRMIPGGAGERAGLQAGDQIVAVDGGTIARWDQFVAVVSSSPGKSLKIEIRRAEQVLELVVTPDAVLEKSVSIGRIGAAPKIDRNAMQKYVVDVRFGLLESLPKIGRAHV
;
A
#
# COMPACT_ATOMS: atom_id res chain seq x y z
N CYS A 1 -18.54 -52.68 -31.99
CA CYS A 1 -17.19 -52.86 -31.38
C CYS A 1 -17.27 -52.44 -29.91
N ALA A 2 -17.44 -53.41 -28.99
CA ALA A 2 -17.31 -53.17 -27.56
C ALA A 2 -15.80 -53.07 -27.27
N LEU A 3 -15.33 -51.85 -26.93
CA LEU A 3 -13.98 -51.68 -26.40
C LEU A 3 -13.85 -52.55 -25.13
N PRO A 4 -12.75 -53.35 -25.00
CA PRO A 4 -12.58 -54.17 -23.79
C PRO A 4 -12.53 -53.23 -22.59
N ILE A 5 -13.48 -53.42 -21.66
CA ILE A 5 -13.50 -52.65 -20.42
C ILE A 5 -12.30 -53.09 -19.60
N LEU A 6 -11.26 -52.29 -19.63
CA LEU A 6 -10.00 -52.58 -18.96
C LEU A 6 -10.28 -52.77 -17.45
N PRO A 7 -9.66 -53.78 -16.78
CA PRO A 7 -9.84 -54.05 -15.36
C PRO A 7 -9.49 -52.84 -14.48
N CYS A 8 -8.78 -51.86 -15.03
CA CYS A 8 -8.40 -50.59 -14.38
C CYS A 8 -9.48 -49.51 -14.49
N ALA A 9 -10.63 -49.74 -15.12
CA ALA A 9 -11.66 -48.71 -15.28
C ALA A 9 -12.18 -48.23 -13.91
N PHE A 10 -12.35 -46.87 -13.77
CA PHE A 10 -12.76 -46.21 -12.52
C PHE A 10 -13.95 -46.87 -11.83
N ASN A 11 -14.97 -47.26 -12.60
CA ASN A 11 -16.20 -47.88 -12.11
C ASN A 11 -16.01 -49.27 -11.52
N ARG A 12 -14.90 -49.96 -11.79
CA ARG A 12 -14.55 -51.28 -11.27
C ARG A 12 -13.56 -51.23 -10.10
N GLN A 13 -13.07 -50.06 -9.74
CA GLN A 13 -12.16 -49.89 -8.61
C GLN A 13 -12.91 -49.91 -7.28
N SER A 14 -12.21 -50.32 -6.20
CA SER A 14 -12.73 -50.24 -4.85
C SER A 14 -13.11 -48.82 -4.47
N LEU A 15 -14.05 -48.66 -3.54
CA LEU A 15 -14.52 -47.35 -3.09
C LEU A 15 -13.36 -46.44 -2.67
N ALA A 16 -12.37 -46.96 -1.94
CA ALA A 16 -11.20 -46.24 -1.49
C ALA A 16 -10.36 -45.72 -2.67
N ARG A 17 -10.17 -46.56 -3.73
CA ARG A 17 -9.44 -46.14 -4.91
C ARG A 17 -10.17 -45.06 -5.71
N ARG A 18 -11.48 -45.12 -5.84
CA ARG A 18 -12.31 -44.09 -6.48
C ARG A 18 -12.21 -42.79 -5.72
N PHE A 19 -12.27 -42.82 -4.38
CA PHE A 19 -12.10 -41.66 -3.53
C PHE A 19 -10.72 -41.02 -3.73
N LEU A 20 -9.65 -41.82 -3.71
CA LEU A 20 -8.28 -41.31 -3.95
C LEU A 20 -8.11 -40.70 -5.33
N ILE A 21 -8.69 -41.29 -6.40
CA ILE A 21 -8.61 -40.74 -7.75
C ILE A 21 -9.30 -39.36 -7.82
N VAL A 22 -10.51 -39.25 -7.22
CA VAL A 22 -11.25 -37.97 -7.19
C VAL A 22 -10.53 -36.93 -6.35
N LEU A 23 -9.97 -37.35 -5.21
CA LEU A 23 -9.24 -36.44 -4.31
C LEU A 23 -7.89 -36.00 -4.87
N ALA A 24 -7.27 -36.79 -5.73
CA ALA A 24 -5.93 -36.50 -6.28
C ALA A 24 -5.88 -35.13 -6.98
N GLY A 25 -6.93 -34.73 -7.71
CA GLY A 25 -7.00 -33.44 -8.39
C GLY A 25 -6.96 -32.26 -7.41
N PRO A 26 -7.91 -32.17 -6.49
CA PRO A 26 -7.89 -31.12 -5.44
C PRO A 26 -6.61 -31.10 -4.61
N VAL A 27 -6.07 -32.26 -4.21
CA VAL A 27 -4.82 -32.35 -3.46
C VAL A 27 -3.64 -31.85 -4.29
N ALA A 28 -3.53 -32.24 -5.56
CA ALA A 28 -2.46 -31.76 -6.44
C ALA A 28 -2.51 -30.24 -6.61
N ASN A 29 -3.71 -29.66 -6.81
CA ASN A 29 -3.89 -28.22 -6.91
C ASN A 29 -3.49 -27.51 -5.61
N PHE A 30 -3.86 -28.09 -4.46
CA PHE A 30 -3.49 -27.53 -3.16
C PHE A 30 -1.99 -27.57 -2.93
N LEU A 31 -1.32 -28.68 -3.24
CA LEU A 31 0.13 -28.79 -3.15
C LEU A 31 0.84 -27.83 -4.13
N LEU A 32 0.32 -27.69 -5.36
CA LEU A 32 0.83 -26.72 -6.31
C LEU A 32 0.70 -25.29 -5.80
N ALA A 33 -0.45 -24.94 -5.22
CA ALA A 33 -0.64 -23.59 -4.64
C ALA A 33 0.37 -23.33 -3.50
N ILE A 34 0.56 -24.30 -2.60
CA ILE A 34 1.56 -24.21 -1.52
C ILE A 34 2.97 -24.00 -2.12
N ALA A 35 3.34 -24.77 -3.14
CA ALA A 35 4.65 -24.66 -3.78
C ALA A 35 4.85 -23.29 -4.45
N LEU A 36 3.83 -22.78 -5.16
CA LEU A 36 3.90 -21.46 -5.79
C LEU A 36 4.01 -20.34 -4.76
N TYR A 37 3.20 -20.36 -3.70
CA TYR A 37 3.30 -19.38 -2.61
C TYR A 37 4.66 -19.46 -1.92
N TRP A 38 5.16 -20.66 -1.66
CA TRP A 38 6.47 -20.85 -1.08
C TRP A 38 7.59 -20.23 -1.92
N ILE A 39 7.56 -20.45 -3.25
CA ILE A 39 8.50 -19.82 -4.19
C ILE A 39 8.41 -18.29 -4.09
N VAL A 40 7.21 -17.73 -4.07
CA VAL A 40 7.00 -16.27 -3.98
C VAL A 40 7.58 -15.72 -2.67
N PHE A 41 7.32 -16.36 -1.53
CA PHE A 41 7.83 -15.92 -0.22
C PHE A 41 9.36 -15.99 -0.12
N VAL A 42 9.96 -17.02 -0.73
CA VAL A 42 11.43 -17.16 -0.78
C VAL A 42 12.06 -16.17 -1.75
N SER A 43 11.39 -15.89 -2.89
CA SER A 43 11.89 -14.93 -3.89
C SER A 43 11.90 -13.49 -3.37
N GLY A 44 11.05 -13.20 -2.40
CA GLY A 44 10.91 -11.88 -1.79
C GLY A 44 9.66 -11.15 -2.27
N ILE A 45 9.00 -10.49 -1.34
CA ILE A 45 7.80 -9.70 -1.58
C ILE A 45 8.15 -8.25 -1.25
N PRO A 46 7.92 -7.30 -2.17
CA PRO A 46 8.13 -5.89 -1.87
C PRO A 46 7.11 -5.42 -0.84
N GLY A 47 7.58 -4.83 0.24
CA GLY A 47 6.77 -4.25 1.29
C GLY A 47 7.16 -2.81 1.56
N LEU A 48 6.24 -2.02 2.11
CA LEU A 48 6.53 -0.66 2.54
C LEU A 48 7.21 -0.68 3.91
N ARG A 49 8.37 -0.05 4.02
CA ARG A 49 9.05 0.16 5.31
C ARG A 49 8.14 0.91 6.27
N PRO A 50 8.16 0.59 7.56
CA PRO A 50 7.33 1.25 8.55
C PRO A 50 7.94 2.61 8.96
N VAL A 51 8.02 3.53 8.00
CA VAL A 51 8.47 4.91 8.20
C VAL A 51 7.29 5.78 8.58
N ILE A 52 7.41 6.49 9.69
CA ILE A 52 6.37 7.39 10.20
C ILE A 52 6.35 8.65 9.34
N GLY A 53 5.25 8.92 8.65
CA GLY A 53 5.08 10.11 7.81
C GLY A 53 4.64 11.33 8.59
N GLY A 54 3.93 11.11 9.69
CA GLY A 54 3.46 12.15 10.59
C GLY A 54 2.89 11.56 11.86
N VAL A 55 2.77 12.38 12.88
CA VAL A 55 2.20 12.02 14.18
C VAL A 55 1.10 13.02 14.52
N ALA A 56 -0.12 12.51 14.71
CA ALA A 56 -1.24 13.36 15.08
C ALA A 56 -1.11 13.80 16.56
N PRO A 57 -1.42 15.07 16.89
CA PRO A 57 -1.36 15.56 18.27
C PRO A 57 -2.39 14.85 19.16
N ALA A 58 -2.10 14.76 20.45
CA ALA A 58 -2.95 14.13 21.46
C ALA A 58 -3.31 12.67 21.16
N THR A 59 -2.36 11.90 20.65
CA THR A 59 -2.48 10.48 20.32
C THR A 59 -1.40 9.67 21.03
N PRO A 60 -1.58 8.33 21.16
CA PRO A 60 -0.56 7.46 21.74
C PRO A 60 0.82 7.60 21.10
N ALA A 61 0.89 7.81 19.79
CA ALA A 61 2.15 8.02 19.07
C ALA A 61 2.83 9.34 19.47
N ALA A 62 2.07 10.42 19.69
CA ALA A 62 2.59 11.71 20.16
C ALA A 62 3.10 11.61 21.60
N GLU A 63 2.36 10.95 22.49
CA GLU A 63 2.74 10.71 23.88
C GLU A 63 4.02 9.85 23.97
N ALA A 64 4.19 8.92 23.07
CA ALA A 64 5.41 8.11 22.92
C ALA A 64 6.59 8.91 22.34
N GLN A 65 6.42 10.21 22.02
CA GLN A 65 7.45 11.06 21.41
C GLN A 65 8.03 10.50 20.11
N LEU A 66 7.18 9.87 19.32
CA LEU A 66 7.52 9.46 17.96
C LEU A 66 7.52 10.67 17.03
N ALA A 67 8.42 10.67 16.06
CA ALA A 67 8.59 11.79 15.14
C ALA A 67 8.41 11.36 13.67
N PRO A 68 8.02 12.30 12.78
CA PRO A 68 8.08 12.05 11.34
C PRO A 68 9.50 11.69 10.92
N GLY A 69 9.64 10.69 10.04
CA GLY A 69 10.91 10.16 9.61
C GLY A 69 11.43 8.97 10.42
N ASP A 70 10.92 8.73 11.61
CA ASP A 70 11.28 7.56 12.41
C ASP A 70 10.88 6.25 11.68
N ILE A 71 11.76 5.26 11.72
CA ILE A 71 11.53 3.92 11.17
C ILE A 71 11.32 2.96 12.34
N ILE A 72 10.20 2.26 12.37
CA ILE A 72 9.94 1.24 13.39
C ILE A 72 10.71 -0.03 13.02
N LEU A 73 11.64 -0.46 13.88
CA LEU A 73 12.45 -1.66 13.68
C LEU A 73 11.89 -2.86 14.45
N LYS A 74 11.36 -2.60 15.67
CA LYS A 74 10.74 -3.65 16.50
C LYS A 74 9.50 -3.14 17.19
N VAL A 75 8.58 -4.07 17.39
CA VAL A 75 7.38 -3.89 18.22
C VAL A 75 7.43 -4.95 19.32
N GLY A 76 7.71 -4.54 20.56
CA GLY A 76 8.05 -5.47 21.63
C GLY A 76 9.31 -6.25 21.32
N ALA A 77 9.22 -7.58 21.30
CA ALA A 77 10.33 -8.48 20.94
C ALA A 77 10.36 -8.86 19.45
N VAL A 78 9.38 -8.40 18.66
CA VAL A 78 9.22 -8.82 17.25
C VAL A 78 9.88 -7.81 16.32
N ASN A 79 10.80 -8.27 15.46
CA ASN A 79 11.34 -7.46 14.37
C ASN A 79 10.25 -7.23 13.33
N VAL A 80 10.11 -6.00 12.87
CA VAL A 80 9.16 -5.62 11.81
C VAL A 80 9.93 -5.00 10.64
N ALA A 81 9.68 -5.49 9.45
CA ALA A 81 10.30 -5.00 8.23
C ALA A 81 9.35 -4.12 7.43
N THR A 82 8.05 -4.33 7.58
CA THR A 82 7.00 -3.65 6.82
C THR A 82 5.94 -3.03 7.73
N TRP A 83 5.19 -2.06 7.18
CA TRP A 83 4.00 -1.54 7.85
C TRP A 83 2.95 -2.62 8.15
N GLN A 84 2.87 -3.65 7.32
CA GLN A 84 1.95 -4.77 7.55
C GLN A 84 2.35 -5.58 8.79
N ASP A 85 3.66 -5.88 8.96
CA ASP A 85 4.17 -6.56 10.14
C ASP A 85 3.96 -5.70 11.40
N ALA A 86 4.30 -4.40 11.31
CA ALA A 86 4.14 -3.46 12.41
C ALA A 86 2.67 -3.36 12.84
N ARG A 87 1.74 -3.18 11.87
CA ARG A 87 0.29 -3.12 12.13
C ARG A 87 -0.21 -4.38 12.80
N TRP A 88 0.18 -5.55 12.30
CA TRP A 88 -0.26 -6.82 12.87
C TRP A 88 0.21 -7.00 14.31
N THR A 89 1.49 -6.73 14.58
CA THR A 89 2.05 -6.87 15.93
C THR A 89 1.48 -5.85 16.90
N LEU A 90 1.26 -4.62 16.47
CA LEU A 90 0.60 -3.58 17.25
C LEU A 90 -0.87 -3.93 17.55
N LEU A 91 -1.60 -4.51 16.58
CA LEU A 91 -2.98 -4.92 16.77
C LEU A 91 -3.09 -6.04 17.80
N GLN A 92 -2.19 -7.03 17.75
CA GLN A 92 -2.14 -8.09 18.77
C GLN A 92 -1.90 -7.51 20.17
N ALA A 93 -0.97 -6.56 20.30
CA ALA A 93 -0.70 -5.90 21.57
C ALA A 93 -1.89 -5.05 22.07
N ALA A 94 -2.63 -4.41 21.15
CA ALA A 94 -3.80 -3.61 21.46
C ALA A 94 -4.96 -4.44 22.02
N VAL A 95 -5.12 -5.69 21.58
CA VAL A 95 -6.12 -6.62 22.15
C VAL A 95 -5.84 -6.86 23.63
N ASP A 96 -4.58 -6.96 24.02
CA ASP A 96 -4.15 -7.13 25.42
C ASP A 96 -4.24 -5.82 26.23
N ARG A 97 -4.46 -4.67 25.60
CA ARG A 97 -4.50 -3.32 26.20
C ARG A 97 -3.28 -3.00 27.07
N LYS A 98 -2.11 -3.52 26.70
CA LYS A 98 -0.86 -3.31 27.41
C LYS A 98 0.02 -2.32 26.66
N PRO A 99 0.79 -1.50 27.41
CA PRO A 99 1.81 -0.67 26.77
C PRO A 99 2.87 -1.58 26.12
N ILE A 100 3.34 -1.17 24.93
CA ILE A 100 4.35 -1.89 24.18
C ILE A 100 5.55 -1.00 23.89
N SER A 101 6.75 -1.58 23.92
CA SER A 101 7.98 -0.87 23.58
C SER A 101 8.22 -0.95 22.08
N LEU A 102 8.57 0.19 21.46
CA LEU A 102 8.97 0.30 20.07
C LEU A 102 10.47 0.61 20.01
N GLU A 103 11.22 -0.12 19.22
CA GLU A 103 12.56 0.27 18.81
C GLU A 103 12.44 1.03 17.50
N VAL A 104 12.83 2.30 17.51
CA VAL A 104 12.76 3.17 16.32
C VAL A 104 14.14 3.72 15.99
N GLN A 105 14.37 3.93 14.70
CA GLN A 105 15.56 4.59 14.18
C GLN A 105 15.16 5.93 13.60
N ASN A 106 15.80 7.01 14.07
CA ASN A 106 15.56 8.34 13.54
C ASN A 106 16.30 8.58 12.19
N GLU A 107 16.07 9.72 11.56
CA GLU A 107 16.74 10.10 10.30
C GLU A 107 18.27 10.16 10.40
N ARG A 108 18.83 10.33 11.61
CA ARG A 108 20.28 10.32 11.86
C ARG A 108 20.86 8.93 12.05
N GLY A 109 20.00 7.89 12.02
CA GLY A 109 20.42 6.51 12.26
C GLY A 109 20.50 6.12 13.73
N GLU A 110 20.12 7.01 14.66
CA GLU A 110 20.15 6.74 16.10
C GLU A 110 18.97 5.87 16.52
N LEU A 111 19.22 4.89 17.39
CA LEU A 111 18.20 3.98 17.89
C LEU A 111 17.61 4.53 19.20
N HIS A 112 16.28 4.56 19.26
CA HIS A 112 15.53 4.99 20.44
C HIS A 112 14.48 3.95 20.82
N TRP A 113 14.29 3.76 22.11
CA TRP A 113 13.18 2.99 22.66
C TRP A 113 12.06 3.93 23.06
N ARG A 114 10.86 3.66 22.55
CA ARG A 114 9.65 4.45 22.82
C ARG A 114 8.58 3.54 23.40
N LYS A 115 7.88 4.01 24.41
CA LYS A 115 6.78 3.26 25.04
C LYS A 115 5.46 3.78 24.49
N LEU A 116 4.75 2.91 23.76
CA LEU A 116 3.44 3.22 23.21
C LEU A 116 2.36 2.67 24.15
N ASP A 117 1.51 3.55 24.68
CA ASP A 117 0.39 3.15 25.52
C ASP A 117 -0.85 2.84 24.66
N LEU A 118 -1.35 1.62 24.78
CA LEU A 118 -2.50 1.13 24.04
C LEU A 118 -3.75 1.00 24.92
N SER A 119 -3.66 1.34 26.21
CA SER A 119 -4.75 1.13 27.20
C SER A 119 -5.98 2.00 26.92
N GLY A 120 -5.78 3.19 26.36
CA GLY A 120 -6.84 4.15 26.04
C GLY A 120 -7.56 3.91 24.71
N LEU A 121 -7.17 2.90 23.93
CA LEU A 121 -7.79 2.63 22.63
C LEU A 121 -9.22 2.10 22.77
N LYS A 122 -10.13 2.71 22.02
CA LYS A 122 -11.52 2.25 21.92
C LYS A 122 -11.61 1.03 21.00
N ALA A 123 -12.57 0.14 21.27
CA ALA A 123 -12.76 -1.08 20.47
C ALA A 123 -13.05 -0.78 18.99
N GLU A 124 -13.79 0.30 18.71
CA GLU A 124 -14.10 0.74 17.34
C GLU A 124 -12.87 1.13 16.53
N ALA A 125 -11.78 1.52 17.21
CA ALA A 125 -10.51 1.85 16.56
C ALA A 125 -9.78 0.62 16.00
N LEU A 126 -10.10 -0.59 16.51
CA LEU A 126 -9.50 -1.83 16.04
C LEU A 126 -10.07 -2.26 14.68
N ASP A 127 -11.34 -1.95 14.40
CA ASP A 127 -12.04 -2.32 13.16
C ASP A 127 -11.85 -1.28 12.03
N GLY A 128 -11.43 -0.06 12.38
CA GLY A 128 -11.22 1.06 11.46
C GLY A 128 -9.78 1.22 10.98
N ASP A 129 -9.38 2.47 10.71
CA ASP A 129 -7.96 2.78 10.45
C ASP A 129 -7.18 2.83 11.78
N PHE A 130 -6.83 1.65 12.26
CA PHE A 130 -6.12 1.42 13.51
C PHE A 130 -4.84 2.25 13.63
N LEU A 131 -4.07 2.38 12.56
CA LEU A 131 -2.82 3.16 12.58
C LEU A 131 -3.12 4.65 12.74
N ALA A 132 -4.16 5.16 12.10
CA ALA A 132 -4.60 6.55 12.29
C ALA A 132 -5.11 6.79 13.70
N ALA A 133 -5.81 5.83 14.32
CA ALA A 133 -6.26 5.92 15.70
C ALA A 133 -5.10 5.95 16.72
N LEU A 134 -3.99 5.30 16.41
CA LEU A 134 -2.73 5.42 17.17
C LEU A 134 -2.01 6.73 16.91
N GLY A 135 -2.39 7.48 15.89
CA GLY A 135 -1.77 8.73 15.48
C GLY A 135 -0.68 8.59 14.42
N PHE A 136 -0.52 7.42 13.83
CA PHE A 136 0.44 7.23 12.74
C PHE A 136 -0.14 7.67 11.41
N ALA A 137 0.46 8.66 10.77
CA ALA A 137 0.32 8.86 9.34
C ALA A 137 1.42 8.09 8.62
N ARG A 138 1.03 7.25 7.66
CA ARG A 138 2.01 6.57 6.79
C ARG A 138 2.76 7.60 5.97
N LEU A 139 4.08 7.44 5.87
CA LEU A 139 4.85 8.30 5.00
C LEU A 139 4.40 8.08 3.56
N GLN A 140 3.86 9.12 2.96
CA GLN A 140 3.66 9.20 1.53
C GLN A 140 4.87 9.95 0.95
N PRO A 141 5.72 9.29 0.16
CA PRO A 141 6.83 9.99 -0.48
C PRO A 141 6.29 11.21 -1.21
N PRO A 142 6.89 12.39 -1.05
CA PRO A 142 6.45 13.57 -1.77
C PRO A 142 6.64 13.32 -3.27
N LEU A 143 5.53 13.12 -3.97
CA LEU A 143 5.56 13.01 -5.42
C LEU A 143 5.77 14.41 -5.99
N VAL A 144 6.85 14.59 -6.75
CA VAL A 144 7.05 15.82 -7.54
C VAL A 144 5.87 16.02 -8.49
N PRO A 145 5.38 17.24 -8.67
CA PRO A 145 4.21 17.52 -9.51
C PRO A 145 4.57 17.46 -11.01
N VAL A 146 5.07 16.31 -11.45
CA VAL A 146 5.40 16.02 -12.85
C VAL A 146 4.44 14.97 -13.38
N ILE A 147 3.87 15.24 -14.55
CA ILE A 147 2.96 14.29 -15.23
C ILE A 147 3.79 13.12 -15.78
N GLY A 148 3.50 11.92 -15.33
CA GLY A 148 4.14 10.70 -15.83
C GLY A 148 3.38 10.04 -16.98
N ARG A 149 2.05 10.07 -16.91
CA ARG A 149 1.16 9.48 -17.91
C ARG A 149 -0.15 10.24 -17.99
N MET A 150 -0.65 10.37 -19.22
CA MET A 150 -2.00 10.87 -19.50
C MET A 150 -2.93 9.71 -19.86
N ILE A 151 -4.18 9.84 -19.47
CA ILE A 151 -5.27 8.93 -19.87
C ILE A 151 -5.83 9.48 -21.19
N PRO A 152 -5.86 8.68 -22.27
CA PRO A 152 -6.41 9.11 -23.54
C PRO A 152 -7.84 9.62 -23.42
N GLY A 153 -8.15 10.76 -24.06
CA GLY A 153 -9.44 11.41 -24.01
C GLY A 153 -9.76 12.16 -22.71
N GLY A 154 -8.86 12.17 -21.74
CA GLY A 154 -9.05 12.90 -20.49
C GLY A 154 -8.99 14.43 -20.66
N ALA A 155 -9.58 15.17 -19.72
CA ALA A 155 -9.65 16.64 -19.78
C ALA A 155 -8.27 17.29 -19.91
N GLY A 156 -7.24 16.75 -19.25
CA GLY A 156 -5.87 17.25 -19.34
C GLY A 156 -5.27 17.09 -20.73
N GLU A 157 -5.49 15.93 -21.38
CA GLU A 157 -5.00 15.70 -22.75
C GLU A 157 -5.71 16.64 -23.74
N ARG A 158 -7.04 16.79 -23.62
CA ARG A 158 -7.80 17.73 -24.45
C ARG A 158 -7.33 19.17 -24.32
N ALA A 159 -6.84 19.54 -23.15
CA ALA A 159 -6.27 20.87 -22.86
C ALA A 159 -4.80 21.02 -23.26
N GLY A 160 -4.14 19.96 -23.77
CA GLY A 160 -2.77 19.99 -24.24
C GLY A 160 -1.71 19.68 -23.20
N LEU A 161 -2.09 19.15 -22.01
CA LEU A 161 -1.13 18.59 -21.04
C LEU A 161 -0.49 17.32 -21.61
N GLN A 162 0.79 17.14 -21.30
CA GLN A 162 1.60 16.03 -21.81
C GLN A 162 2.39 15.34 -20.68
N ALA A 163 2.80 14.09 -20.91
CA ALA A 163 3.76 13.44 -20.05
C ALA A 163 5.09 14.20 -20.07
N GLY A 164 5.68 14.40 -18.89
CA GLY A 164 6.88 15.21 -18.70
C GLY A 164 6.61 16.64 -18.24
N ASP A 165 5.40 17.17 -18.35
CA ASP A 165 5.07 18.51 -17.86
C ASP A 165 5.20 18.55 -16.33
N GLN A 166 5.91 19.58 -15.84
CA GLN A 166 5.97 19.91 -14.43
C GLN A 166 4.92 20.96 -14.12
N ILE A 167 4.00 20.66 -13.22
CA ILE A 167 3.03 21.64 -12.73
C ILE A 167 3.74 22.62 -11.80
N VAL A 168 3.63 23.90 -12.08
CA VAL A 168 4.26 25.00 -11.32
C VAL A 168 3.23 25.69 -10.44
N ALA A 169 2.08 26.06 -11.03
CA ALA A 169 1.00 26.73 -10.31
C ALA A 169 -0.37 26.37 -10.89
N VAL A 170 -1.42 26.58 -10.10
CA VAL A 170 -2.82 26.51 -10.52
C VAL A 170 -3.53 27.74 -9.98
N ASP A 171 -4.17 28.52 -10.87
CA ASP A 171 -4.86 29.78 -10.56
C ASP A 171 -3.98 30.74 -9.73
N GLY A 172 -2.67 30.80 -10.06
CA GLY A 172 -1.66 31.60 -9.35
C GLY A 172 -1.16 31.02 -8.03
N GLY A 173 -1.74 29.91 -7.55
CA GLY A 173 -1.25 29.19 -6.37
C GLY A 173 -0.12 28.20 -6.72
N THR A 174 1.06 28.36 -6.10
CA THR A 174 2.22 27.49 -6.36
C THR A 174 1.95 26.06 -5.93
N ILE A 175 2.31 25.11 -6.76
CA ILE A 175 2.17 23.67 -6.51
C ILE A 175 3.57 23.06 -6.32
N ALA A 176 3.89 22.67 -5.08
CA ALA A 176 5.15 22.02 -4.74
C ALA A 176 5.06 20.48 -4.79
N ARG A 177 3.85 19.92 -4.64
CA ARG A 177 3.61 18.48 -4.52
C ARG A 177 2.40 18.05 -5.34
N TRP A 178 2.45 16.81 -5.82
CA TRP A 178 1.36 16.22 -6.61
C TRP A 178 0.02 16.16 -5.87
N ASP A 179 0.04 15.86 -4.56
CA ASP A 179 -1.19 15.80 -3.75
C ASP A 179 -1.92 17.14 -3.65
N GLN A 180 -1.17 18.27 -3.60
CA GLN A 180 -1.74 19.60 -3.66
C GLN A 180 -2.46 19.84 -5.00
N PHE A 181 -1.82 19.44 -6.10
CA PHE A 181 -2.43 19.51 -7.42
C PHE A 181 -3.73 18.69 -7.50
N VAL A 182 -3.69 17.44 -7.01
CA VAL A 182 -4.88 16.58 -6.96
C VAL A 182 -5.99 17.20 -6.12
N ALA A 183 -5.68 17.80 -4.98
CA ALA A 183 -6.67 18.46 -4.12
C ALA A 183 -7.39 19.61 -4.84
N VAL A 184 -6.63 20.49 -5.54
CA VAL A 184 -7.21 21.61 -6.31
C VAL A 184 -8.10 21.10 -7.46
N VAL A 185 -7.60 20.14 -8.24
CA VAL A 185 -8.36 19.55 -9.36
C VAL A 185 -9.63 18.86 -8.88
N SER A 186 -9.54 18.05 -7.82
CA SER A 186 -10.67 17.29 -7.29
C SER A 186 -11.78 18.19 -6.72
N SER A 187 -11.41 19.34 -6.14
CA SER A 187 -12.38 20.32 -5.62
C SER A 187 -13.01 21.22 -6.68
N SER A 188 -12.61 21.06 -7.96
CA SER A 188 -13.01 21.95 -9.05
C SER A 188 -13.68 21.20 -10.23
N PRO A 189 -14.72 20.35 -9.98
CA PRO A 189 -15.39 19.66 -11.07
C PRO A 189 -16.09 20.65 -12.01
N GLY A 190 -15.80 20.55 -13.33
CA GLY A 190 -16.40 21.40 -14.36
C GLY A 190 -15.97 22.87 -14.32
N LYS A 191 -15.05 23.27 -13.46
CA LYS A 191 -14.53 24.65 -13.40
C LYS A 191 -13.22 24.74 -14.20
N SER A 192 -13.07 25.77 -15.01
CA SER A 192 -11.83 26.02 -15.76
C SER A 192 -10.74 26.48 -14.79
N LEU A 193 -9.62 25.78 -14.80
CA LEU A 193 -8.41 26.07 -14.01
C LEU A 193 -7.31 26.55 -14.95
N LYS A 194 -6.61 27.60 -14.60
CA LYS A 194 -5.38 28.06 -15.27
C LYS A 194 -4.20 27.31 -14.66
N ILE A 195 -3.58 26.43 -15.43
CA ILE A 195 -2.46 25.62 -14.99
C ILE A 195 -1.19 26.13 -15.64
N GLU A 196 -0.25 26.58 -14.83
CA GLU A 196 1.10 26.90 -15.28
C GLU A 196 1.96 25.63 -15.23
N ILE A 197 2.52 25.29 -16.38
CA ILE A 197 3.40 24.14 -16.52
C ILE A 197 4.78 24.56 -16.98
N ARG A 198 5.78 23.77 -16.63
CA ARG A 198 7.11 23.85 -17.23
C ARG A 198 7.32 22.66 -18.14
N ARG A 199 7.51 22.95 -19.44
CA ARG A 199 7.79 21.96 -20.49
C ARG A 199 9.09 22.36 -21.18
N ALA A 200 10.14 21.50 -21.13
CA ALA A 200 11.42 21.75 -21.75
C ALA A 200 11.95 23.20 -21.45
N GLU A 201 11.95 23.60 -20.19
CA GLU A 201 12.38 24.90 -19.66
C GLU A 201 11.49 26.12 -20.03
N GLN A 202 10.45 25.93 -20.79
CA GLN A 202 9.45 26.97 -21.06
C GLN A 202 8.29 26.88 -20.09
N VAL A 203 7.85 28.02 -19.59
CA VAL A 203 6.62 28.12 -18.80
C VAL A 203 5.46 28.39 -19.75
N LEU A 204 4.46 27.54 -19.71
CA LEU A 204 3.25 27.63 -20.53
C LEU A 204 2.02 27.70 -19.60
N GLU A 205 1.05 28.51 -19.94
CA GLU A 205 -0.25 28.54 -19.28
C GLU A 205 -1.27 27.76 -20.13
N LEU A 206 -1.95 26.80 -19.52
CA LEU A 206 -3.01 26.01 -20.15
C LEU A 206 -4.29 26.15 -19.33
N VAL A 207 -5.43 26.22 -20.03
CA VAL A 207 -6.73 26.22 -19.38
C VAL A 207 -7.31 24.82 -19.45
N VAL A 208 -7.50 24.20 -18.28
CA VAL A 208 -8.01 22.83 -18.14
C VAL A 208 -9.33 22.84 -17.38
N THR A 209 -10.36 22.21 -17.92
CA THR A 209 -11.64 22.04 -17.24
C THR A 209 -11.77 20.58 -16.80
N PRO A 210 -11.61 20.26 -15.50
CA PRO A 210 -11.71 18.89 -15.02
C PRO A 210 -13.09 18.28 -15.28
N ASP A 211 -13.13 17.05 -15.76
CA ASP A 211 -14.37 16.30 -15.93
C ASP A 211 -15.00 16.03 -14.56
N ALA A 212 -16.31 16.25 -14.43
CA ALA A 212 -17.04 15.92 -13.21
C ALA A 212 -17.34 14.42 -13.15
N VAL A 213 -16.81 13.74 -12.14
CA VAL A 213 -17.03 12.30 -11.90
C VAL A 213 -17.65 12.12 -10.52
N LEU A 214 -18.70 11.31 -10.44
CA LEU A 214 -19.32 10.95 -9.17
C LEU A 214 -18.53 9.84 -8.49
N GLU A 215 -18.01 10.12 -7.31
CA GLU A 215 -17.33 9.14 -6.45
C GLU A 215 -17.96 9.17 -5.06
N LYS A 216 -18.51 8.03 -4.60
CA LYS A 216 -19.18 7.93 -3.29
C LYS A 216 -20.23 9.03 -3.04
N SER A 217 -21.02 9.37 -4.06
CA SER A 217 -22.06 10.42 -4.04
C SER A 217 -21.52 11.87 -3.95
N VAL A 218 -20.21 12.08 -4.11
CA VAL A 218 -19.59 13.39 -4.20
C VAL A 218 -19.08 13.61 -5.62
N SER A 219 -19.37 14.80 -6.20
CA SER A 219 -18.82 15.17 -7.51
C SER A 219 -17.37 15.65 -7.32
N ILE A 220 -16.44 14.98 -7.97
CA ILE A 220 -15.02 15.34 -7.97
C ILE A 220 -14.53 15.64 -9.39
N GLY A 221 -13.56 16.58 -9.50
CA GLY A 221 -12.90 16.89 -10.75
C GLY A 221 -11.82 15.88 -11.10
N ARG A 222 -11.75 15.44 -12.36
CA ARG A 222 -10.67 14.60 -12.89
C ARG A 222 -10.13 15.13 -14.21
N ILE A 223 -8.82 15.09 -14.40
CA ILE A 223 -8.15 15.51 -15.64
C ILE A 223 -7.50 14.35 -16.40
N GLY A 224 -7.48 13.17 -15.84
CA GLY A 224 -6.86 12.00 -16.48
C GLY A 224 -5.33 12.01 -16.51
N ALA A 225 -4.67 12.60 -15.51
CA ALA A 225 -3.22 12.62 -15.35
C ALA A 225 -2.78 11.74 -14.17
N ALA A 226 -1.65 11.06 -14.33
CA ALA A 226 -0.99 10.32 -13.27
C ALA A 226 0.42 10.89 -13.04
N PRO A 227 0.94 10.87 -11.80
CA PRO A 227 2.27 11.41 -11.51
C PRO A 227 3.39 10.57 -12.10
N LYS A 228 4.53 11.21 -12.35
CA LYS A 228 5.78 10.51 -12.61
C LYS A 228 6.32 9.94 -11.31
N ILE A 229 6.40 8.62 -11.22
CA ILE A 229 6.97 7.94 -10.06
C ILE A 229 8.47 7.79 -10.26
N ASP A 230 9.25 8.42 -9.40
CA ASP A 230 10.69 8.17 -9.33
C ASP A 230 10.92 6.87 -8.55
N ARG A 231 11.26 5.80 -9.26
CA ARG A 231 11.54 4.49 -8.66
C ARG A 231 12.72 4.52 -7.70
N ASN A 232 13.73 5.34 -7.97
CA ASN A 232 14.91 5.45 -7.11
C ASN A 232 14.56 6.15 -5.79
N ALA A 233 13.74 7.21 -5.84
CA ALA A 233 13.23 7.86 -4.63
C ALA A 233 12.31 6.93 -3.82
N MET A 234 11.58 6.03 -4.49
CA MET A 234 10.72 5.05 -3.83
C MET A 234 11.49 3.89 -3.19
N GLN A 235 12.68 3.55 -3.68
CA GLN A 235 13.47 2.42 -3.14
C GLN A 235 13.78 2.53 -1.65
N LYS A 236 14.00 3.73 -1.12
CA LYS A 236 14.23 3.92 0.32
C LYS A 236 13.01 3.60 1.18
N TYR A 237 11.81 3.58 0.61
CA TYR A 237 10.56 3.30 1.31
C TYR A 237 10.04 1.88 1.05
N VAL A 238 10.69 1.14 0.16
CA VAL A 238 10.36 -0.25 -0.15
C VAL A 238 11.48 -1.14 0.38
N VAL A 239 11.10 -2.27 0.92
CA VAL A 239 12.00 -3.33 1.37
C VAL A 239 11.55 -4.65 0.78
N ASP A 240 12.47 -5.42 0.23
CA ASP A 240 12.18 -6.79 -0.19
C ASP A 240 12.27 -7.71 1.02
N VAL A 241 11.13 -8.16 1.49
CA VAL A 241 11.05 -9.10 2.60
C VAL A 241 11.19 -10.51 2.05
N ARG A 242 12.28 -11.17 2.41
CA ARG A 242 12.52 -12.57 2.09
C ARG A 242 12.37 -13.41 3.34
N PHE A 243 11.64 -14.48 3.25
CA PHE A 243 11.49 -15.41 4.35
C PHE A 243 12.42 -16.61 4.16
N GLY A 244 13.02 -17.09 5.23
CA GLY A 244 13.79 -18.32 5.20
C GLY A 244 12.94 -19.50 4.73
N LEU A 245 13.57 -20.54 4.18
CA LEU A 245 12.89 -21.72 3.60
C LEU A 245 11.86 -22.35 4.54
N LEU A 246 12.13 -22.37 5.85
CA LEU A 246 11.20 -22.93 6.86
C LEU A 246 10.26 -21.87 7.45
N GLU A 247 10.68 -20.61 7.50
CA GLU A 247 9.87 -19.50 8.03
C GLU A 247 8.72 -19.09 7.11
N SER A 248 8.83 -19.39 5.82
CA SER A 248 7.80 -19.12 4.83
C SER A 248 6.55 -20.01 4.97
N LEU A 249 6.69 -21.24 5.48
CA LEU A 249 5.57 -22.18 5.62
C LEU A 249 4.42 -21.68 6.52
N PRO A 250 4.66 -21.16 7.76
CA PRO A 250 3.57 -20.64 8.58
C PRO A 250 2.96 -19.34 8.05
N LYS A 251 3.67 -18.62 7.17
CA LYS A 251 3.17 -17.37 6.56
C LYS A 251 2.15 -17.64 5.44
N ILE A 252 2.22 -18.80 4.77
CA ILE A 252 1.24 -19.22 3.74
C ILE A 252 -0.18 -19.24 4.31
N GLY A 253 -0.36 -19.72 5.54
CA GLY A 253 -1.66 -19.76 6.23
C GLY A 253 -2.20 -18.39 6.65
N ARG A 254 -1.35 -17.33 6.73
CA ARG A 254 -1.76 -15.98 7.14
C ARG A 254 -2.06 -15.05 5.95
N ALA A 255 -1.73 -15.46 4.74
CA ALA A 255 -1.95 -14.66 3.54
C ALA A 255 -3.44 -14.56 3.10
N HIS A 256 -4.32 -15.28 3.77
CA HIS A 256 -5.76 -15.37 3.44
C HIS A 256 -6.68 -14.69 4.47
N VAL A 257 -6.14 -13.85 5.39
CA VAL A 257 -6.95 -13.12 6.38
C VAL A 257 -6.79 -11.61 6.21
#